data_5ad1c62be1fd48f2b4d5626e19fbe3e7
#
_entry.id   5ad1c62be1fd48f2b4d5626e19fbe3e7
#
_cell.length_a   1.000
_cell.length_b   1.000
_cell.length_c   1.000
_cell.angle_alpha   90.00
_cell.angle_beta   90.00
_cell.angle_gamma   90.00
#
_symmetry.space_group_name_H-M   'P 1'
#
loop_
_entity.id
_entity.type
_entity.pdbx_description
1 polymer ?
#
loop_
_entity_poly.entity_id
_entity_poly.type
_entity_poly.pdbx_seq_one_letter_code
_entity_poly.pdbx_strand_id
1 'polypeptide(L)'
;MIYFDNSATTLPLKEVVDSFMTVSTKYFGNPSSLHGLGATAEQLLNQARKQVADLLQVQEQEIFFTSGGTEGNNLAIKGTALAFKSRGKHIVISAIEHASVKETCEQLKTLGFDITEVPVDSSGRVSVEEVMKAIRQ
;
A
#
# COMPACT_ATOMS: atom_id res chain seq x y z
N MET A 1 -14.26 27.94 4.31
CA MET A 1 -14.32 27.14 3.07
C MET A 1 -14.84 25.75 3.45
N ILE A 2 -15.84 25.24 2.72
CA ILE A 2 -16.33 23.86 2.91
C ILE A 2 -15.63 23.00 1.86
N TYR A 3 -14.93 21.95 2.29
CA TYR A 3 -14.15 21.07 1.41
C TYR A 3 -14.70 19.64 1.47
N PHE A 4 -15.18 19.12 0.34
CA PHE A 4 -15.84 17.81 0.24
C PHE A 4 -15.03 16.77 -0.56
N ASP A 5 -13.80 17.08 -0.92
CA ASP A 5 -12.95 16.17 -1.72
C ASP A 5 -11.81 15.56 -0.89
N ASN A 6 -12.09 15.19 0.36
CA ASN A 6 -11.10 14.57 1.26
C ASN A 6 -10.67 13.16 0.80
N SER A 7 -11.42 12.55 -0.11
CA SER A 7 -11.02 11.28 -0.73
C SER A 7 -9.81 11.43 -1.68
N ALA A 8 -9.66 12.60 -2.29
CA ALA A 8 -8.53 12.89 -3.17
C ALA A 8 -7.31 13.40 -2.37
N THR A 9 -7.54 14.32 -1.44
CA THR A 9 -6.49 14.87 -0.58
C THR A 9 -7.09 15.49 0.68
N THR A 10 -6.31 15.60 1.75
CA THR A 10 -6.73 16.17 3.03
C THR A 10 -5.67 17.17 3.50
N LEU A 11 -6.12 18.29 4.08
CA LEU A 11 -5.22 19.25 4.71
C LEU A 11 -4.44 18.56 5.84
N PRO A 12 -3.10 18.57 5.80
CA PRO A 12 -2.32 17.96 6.86
C PRO A 12 -2.46 18.73 8.18
N LEU A 13 -2.39 18.01 9.28
CA LEU A 13 -2.35 18.62 10.61
C LEU A 13 -1.08 19.47 10.76
N LYS A 14 -1.17 20.56 11.53
CA LYS A 14 -0.04 21.46 11.75
C LYS A 14 1.18 20.74 12.32
N GLU A 15 0.98 19.84 13.27
CA GLU A 15 2.03 19.06 13.91
C GLU A 15 2.76 18.15 12.92
N VAL A 16 2.04 17.61 11.92
CA VAL A 16 2.63 16.81 10.83
C VAL A 16 3.49 17.69 9.93
N VAL A 17 3.01 18.89 9.57
CA VAL A 17 3.78 19.84 8.77
C VAL A 17 5.04 20.30 9.51
N ASP A 18 4.93 20.62 10.80
CA ASP A 18 6.06 21.05 11.63
C ASP A 18 7.13 19.93 11.75
N SER A 19 6.68 18.67 11.92
CA SER A 19 7.56 17.50 11.93
C SER A 19 8.25 17.30 10.58
N PHE A 20 7.49 17.39 9.48
CA PHE A 20 8.03 17.27 8.13
C PHE A 20 9.12 18.34 7.86
N MET A 21 8.84 19.60 8.20
CA MET A 21 9.80 20.70 8.06
C MET A 21 11.05 20.47 8.91
N THR A 22 10.89 20.00 10.14
CA THR A 22 11.99 19.72 11.06
C THR A 22 12.89 18.62 10.50
N VAL A 23 12.31 17.50 10.08
CA VAL A 23 13.08 16.38 9.51
C VAL A 23 13.78 16.80 8.23
N SER A 24 13.06 17.48 7.31
CA SER A 24 13.61 17.91 6.02
C SER A 24 14.75 18.92 6.15
N THR A 25 14.79 19.71 7.21
CA THR A 25 15.80 20.77 7.39
C THR A 25 16.93 20.40 8.34
N LYS A 26 16.65 19.61 9.38
CA LYS A 26 17.64 19.27 10.42
C LYS A 26 18.19 17.85 10.30
N TYR A 27 17.39 16.90 9.79
CA TYR A 27 17.70 15.47 9.73
C TYR A 27 17.69 14.92 8.30
N PHE A 28 18.11 15.76 7.36
CA PHE A 28 18.06 15.49 5.91
C PHE A 28 19.03 14.40 5.42
N GLY A 29 19.76 13.75 6.33
CA GLY A 29 20.70 12.68 5.98
C GLY A 29 20.01 11.49 5.29
N ASN A 30 20.74 10.86 4.37
CA ASN A 30 20.26 9.61 3.78
C ASN A 30 20.38 8.49 4.83
N PRO A 31 19.29 7.78 5.19
CA PRO A 31 19.32 6.70 6.19
C PRO A 31 20.29 5.55 5.84
N SER A 32 20.66 5.40 4.56
CA SER A 32 21.62 4.37 4.13
C SER A 32 23.08 4.81 4.20
N SER A 33 23.36 6.05 4.61
CA SER A 33 24.73 6.57 4.71
C SER A 33 25.41 6.18 6.03
N LEU A 34 26.70 5.80 5.96
CA LEU A 34 27.47 5.32 7.10
C LEU A 34 28.03 6.42 8.04
N HIS A 35 27.67 7.68 7.82
CA HIS A 35 28.09 8.79 8.68
C HIS A 35 26.98 9.21 9.67
N GLY A 36 27.33 10.06 10.66
CA GLY A 36 26.44 10.40 11.76
C GLY A 36 25.07 10.99 11.37
N LEU A 37 24.99 11.82 10.30
CA LEU A 37 23.69 12.31 9.80
C LEU A 37 22.82 11.17 9.23
N GLY A 38 23.44 10.21 8.54
CA GLY A 38 22.74 9.02 8.05
C GLY A 38 22.21 8.17 9.20
N ALA A 39 23.03 7.88 10.20
CA ALA A 39 22.63 7.12 11.39
C ALA A 39 21.45 7.78 12.13
N THR A 40 21.47 9.12 12.26
CA THR A 40 20.35 9.85 12.88
C THR A 40 19.06 9.74 12.05
N ALA A 41 19.16 9.86 10.74
CA ALA A 41 17.99 9.71 9.83
C ALA A 41 17.44 8.28 9.88
N GLU A 42 18.30 7.26 9.92
CA GLU A 42 17.91 5.85 10.08
C GLU A 42 17.17 5.61 11.41
N GLN A 43 17.68 6.15 12.52
CA GLN A 43 17.02 6.03 13.82
C GLN A 43 15.61 6.64 13.80
N LEU A 44 15.44 7.83 13.21
CA LEU A 44 14.12 8.47 13.07
C LEU A 44 13.16 7.65 12.22
N LEU A 45 13.64 7.11 11.10
CA LEU A 45 12.84 6.25 10.22
C LEU A 45 12.40 4.97 10.95
N ASN A 46 13.32 4.33 11.68
CA ASN A 46 13.02 3.12 12.45
C ASN A 46 12.05 3.41 13.61
N GLN A 47 12.20 4.55 14.28
CA GLN A 47 11.25 4.96 15.32
C GLN A 47 9.85 5.21 14.75
N ALA A 48 9.74 5.86 13.59
CA ALA A 48 8.45 6.04 12.91
C ALA A 48 7.82 4.69 12.52
N ARG A 49 8.63 3.76 11.99
CA ARG A 49 8.18 2.39 11.66
C ARG A 49 7.66 1.67 12.89
N LYS A 50 8.40 1.75 14.00
CA LYS A 50 7.99 1.15 15.27
C LYS A 50 6.67 1.71 15.76
N GLN A 51 6.47 3.03 15.73
CA GLN A 51 5.21 3.66 16.15
C GLN A 51 4.01 3.16 15.33
N VAL A 52 4.16 3.02 14.00
CA VAL A 52 3.10 2.45 13.15
C VAL A 52 2.85 0.98 13.49
N ALA A 53 3.91 0.19 13.67
CA ALA A 53 3.80 -1.23 14.03
C ALA A 53 3.08 -1.42 15.37
N ASP A 54 3.44 -0.64 16.39
CA ASP A 54 2.81 -0.66 17.72
C ASP A 54 1.30 -0.33 17.63
N LEU A 55 0.92 0.68 16.84
CA LEU A 55 -0.48 1.05 16.61
C LEU A 55 -1.29 -0.05 15.92
N LEU A 56 -0.67 -0.75 14.96
CA LEU A 56 -1.30 -1.83 14.21
C LEU A 56 -1.18 -3.20 14.90
N GLN A 57 -0.43 -3.28 16.02
CA GLN A 57 -0.14 -4.52 16.75
C GLN A 57 0.53 -5.59 15.85
N VAL A 58 1.48 -5.15 15.02
CA VAL A 58 2.29 -5.99 14.12
C VAL A 58 3.78 -5.78 14.40
N GLN A 59 4.64 -6.54 13.74
CA GLN A 59 6.09 -6.39 13.85
C GLN A 59 6.61 -5.25 12.95
N GLU A 60 7.72 -4.63 13.33
CA GLU A 60 8.33 -3.54 12.55
C GLU A 60 8.68 -3.96 11.12
N GLN A 61 9.08 -5.22 10.93
CA GLN A 61 9.42 -5.79 9.63
C GLN A 61 8.22 -5.95 8.69
N GLU A 62 6.99 -5.87 9.22
CA GLU A 62 5.76 -5.92 8.43
C GLU A 62 5.31 -4.54 7.93
N ILE A 63 6.02 -3.46 8.34
CA ILE A 63 5.73 -2.10 7.91
C ILE A 63 6.65 -1.68 6.78
N PHE A 64 6.07 -1.36 5.63
CA PHE A 64 6.77 -0.85 4.46
C PHE A 64 6.28 0.56 4.12
N PHE A 65 7.17 1.54 4.13
CA PHE A 65 6.87 2.88 3.65
C PHE A 65 6.97 2.91 2.13
N THR A 66 5.95 3.46 1.49
CA THR A 66 5.87 3.62 0.04
C THR A 66 5.55 5.07 -0.30
N SER A 67 5.78 5.47 -1.54
CA SER A 67 5.50 6.82 -2.03
C SER A 67 3.99 7.13 -2.10
N GLY A 68 3.13 6.11 -2.03
CA GLY A 68 1.68 6.26 -2.07
C GLY A 68 0.97 4.95 -2.33
N GLY A 69 -0.37 4.99 -2.37
CA GLY A 69 -1.22 3.80 -2.53
C GLY A 69 -0.95 3.00 -3.80
N THR A 70 -0.57 3.66 -4.90
CA THR A 70 -0.22 2.96 -6.15
C THR A 70 0.99 2.05 -5.99
N GLU A 71 2.06 2.54 -5.36
CA GLU A 71 3.24 1.72 -5.08
C GLU A 71 2.89 0.62 -4.07
N GLY A 72 2.17 0.96 -3.01
CA GLY A 72 1.73 -0.02 -2.00
C GLY A 72 0.92 -1.17 -2.62
N ASN A 73 -0.06 -0.86 -3.46
CA ASN A 73 -0.86 -1.87 -4.15
C ASN A 73 -0.01 -2.73 -5.10
N ASN A 74 0.89 -2.12 -5.86
CA ASN A 74 1.80 -2.86 -6.73
C ASN A 74 2.71 -3.81 -5.93
N LEU A 75 3.29 -3.31 -4.84
CA LEU A 75 4.17 -4.11 -3.98
C LEU A 75 3.43 -5.30 -3.38
N ALA A 76 2.24 -5.07 -2.81
CA ALA A 76 1.44 -6.12 -2.18
C ALA A 76 0.96 -7.16 -3.21
N ILE A 77 0.34 -6.72 -4.29
CA ILE A 77 -0.28 -7.63 -5.28
C ILE A 77 0.79 -8.38 -6.07
N LYS A 78 1.75 -7.67 -6.67
CA LYS A 78 2.81 -8.32 -7.46
C LYS A 78 3.74 -9.14 -6.59
N GLY A 79 4.11 -8.60 -5.41
CA GLY A 79 4.96 -9.30 -4.45
C GLY A 79 4.36 -10.65 -4.06
N THR A 80 3.10 -10.66 -3.66
CA THR A 80 2.38 -11.87 -3.29
C THR A 80 2.21 -12.83 -4.48
N ALA A 81 1.75 -12.32 -5.61
CA ALA A 81 1.52 -13.12 -6.81
C ALA A 81 2.82 -13.83 -7.27
N LEU A 82 3.92 -13.11 -7.34
CA LEU A 82 5.20 -13.66 -7.79
C LEU A 82 5.83 -14.59 -6.76
N ALA A 83 5.75 -14.27 -5.47
CA ALA A 83 6.28 -15.12 -4.41
C ALA A 83 5.55 -16.48 -4.34
N PHE A 84 4.26 -16.50 -4.58
CA PHE A 84 3.42 -17.70 -4.48
C PHE A 84 2.98 -18.28 -5.84
N LYS A 85 3.60 -17.89 -6.94
CA LYS A 85 3.24 -18.34 -8.31
C LYS A 85 3.22 -19.85 -8.51
N SER A 86 3.95 -20.61 -7.67
CA SER A 86 3.95 -22.07 -7.69
C SER A 86 2.75 -22.69 -7.00
N ARG A 87 2.02 -21.93 -6.16
CA ARG A 87 0.83 -22.39 -5.44
C ARG A 87 -0.46 -22.13 -6.23
N GLY A 88 -0.44 -21.13 -7.11
CA GLY A 88 -1.58 -20.75 -7.94
C GLY A 88 -1.28 -19.46 -8.70
N LYS A 89 -2.04 -19.26 -9.78
CA LYS A 89 -1.92 -18.09 -10.66
C LYS A 89 -3.28 -17.43 -10.91
N HIS A 90 -4.20 -17.53 -9.98
CA HIS A 90 -5.51 -16.95 -10.11
C HIS A 90 -5.73 -15.86 -9.06
N ILE A 91 -6.19 -14.68 -9.48
CA ILE A 91 -6.47 -13.52 -8.64
C ILE A 91 -7.91 -13.11 -8.86
N VAL A 92 -8.63 -12.88 -7.78
CA VAL A 92 -10.01 -12.37 -7.80
C VAL A 92 -10.00 -10.93 -7.30
N ILE A 93 -10.60 -10.03 -8.06
CA ILE A 93 -10.74 -8.61 -7.72
C ILE A 93 -12.19 -8.17 -7.87
N SER A 94 -12.57 -7.06 -7.26
CA SER A 94 -13.89 -6.46 -7.52
C SER A 94 -13.88 -5.65 -8.82
N ALA A 95 -15.06 -5.54 -9.45
CA ALA A 95 -15.20 -4.73 -10.67
C ALA A 95 -15.02 -3.22 -10.43
N ILE A 96 -15.01 -2.76 -9.17
CA ILE A 96 -14.90 -1.33 -8.80
C ILE A 96 -13.54 -0.98 -8.19
N GLU A 97 -12.53 -1.82 -8.36
CA GLU A 97 -11.19 -1.55 -7.86
C GLU A 97 -10.60 -0.24 -8.42
N HIS A 98 -9.76 0.39 -7.63
CA HIS A 98 -8.98 1.54 -8.08
C HIS A 98 -8.04 1.14 -9.25
N ALA A 99 -7.73 2.09 -10.13
CA ALA A 99 -6.85 1.86 -11.28
C ALA A 99 -5.52 1.19 -10.90
N SER A 100 -4.91 1.55 -9.75
CA SER A 100 -3.66 0.93 -9.27
C SER A 100 -3.76 -0.57 -9.01
N VAL A 101 -4.94 -1.10 -8.72
CA VAL A 101 -5.20 -2.55 -8.58
C VAL A 101 -5.44 -3.16 -9.94
N LYS A 102 -6.34 -2.58 -10.75
CA LYS A 102 -6.68 -3.09 -12.09
C LYS A 102 -5.47 -3.15 -13.01
N GLU A 103 -4.72 -2.07 -13.14
CA GLU A 103 -3.52 -1.99 -13.96
C GLU A 103 -2.44 -2.99 -13.51
N THR A 104 -2.29 -3.16 -12.20
CA THR A 104 -1.39 -4.17 -11.64
C THR A 104 -1.80 -5.58 -12.04
N CYS A 105 -3.10 -5.89 -11.99
CA CYS A 105 -3.64 -7.19 -12.40
C CYS A 105 -3.52 -7.40 -13.91
N GLU A 106 -3.74 -6.37 -14.74
CA GLU A 106 -3.51 -6.46 -16.18
C GLU A 106 -2.05 -6.79 -16.53
N GLN A 107 -1.10 -6.19 -15.82
CA GLN A 107 0.31 -6.55 -15.99
C GLN A 107 0.59 -8.02 -15.58
N LEU A 108 -0.05 -8.51 -14.52
CA LEU A 108 0.11 -9.91 -14.10
C LEU A 108 -0.48 -10.90 -15.13
N LYS A 109 -1.50 -10.52 -15.91
CA LYS A 109 -1.99 -11.34 -17.04
C LYS A 109 -0.88 -11.62 -18.05
N THR A 110 -0.01 -10.63 -18.33
CA THR A 110 1.13 -10.83 -19.25
C THR A 110 2.17 -11.82 -18.71
N LEU A 111 2.15 -12.09 -17.41
CA LEU A 111 3.00 -13.06 -16.71
C LEU A 111 2.30 -14.42 -16.50
N GLY A 112 1.13 -14.60 -17.11
CA GLY A 112 0.37 -15.85 -17.10
C GLY A 112 -0.49 -16.04 -15.85
N PHE A 113 -0.93 -14.96 -15.21
CA PHE A 113 -1.95 -15.00 -14.17
C PHE A 113 -3.35 -14.83 -14.77
N ASP A 114 -4.31 -15.57 -14.25
CA ASP A 114 -5.73 -15.41 -14.54
C ASP A 114 -6.34 -14.40 -13.57
N ILE A 115 -7.11 -13.43 -14.09
CA ILE A 115 -7.79 -12.44 -13.28
C ILE A 115 -9.30 -12.62 -13.47
N THR A 116 -10.02 -12.76 -12.37
CA THR A 116 -11.49 -12.77 -12.35
C THR A 116 -11.99 -11.50 -11.66
N GLU A 117 -12.76 -10.70 -12.38
CA GLU A 117 -13.47 -9.55 -11.82
C GLU A 117 -14.86 -9.97 -11.34
N VAL A 118 -15.14 -9.76 -10.06
CA VAL A 118 -16.44 -10.04 -9.46
C VAL A 118 -17.30 -8.79 -9.55
N PRO A 119 -18.53 -8.89 -10.08
CA PRO A 119 -19.44 -7.75 -10.19
C PRO A 119 -19.90 -7.27 -8.81
N VAL A 120 -20.38 -6.03 -8.77
CA VAL A 120 -21.02 -5.43 -7.59
C VAL A 120 -22.50 -5.19 -7.87
N ASP A 121 -23.31 -5.12 -6.82
CA ASP A 121 -24.70 -4.72 -6.91
C ASP A 121 -24.87 -3.20 -7.18
N SER A 122 -26.10 -2.74 -7.29
CA SER A 122 -26.42 -1.32 -7.52
C SER A 122 -26.00 -0.38 -6.37
N SER A 123 -25.66 -0.93 -5.21
CA SER A 123 -25.13 -0.20 -4.05
C SER A 123 -23.60 -0.27 -3.94
N GLY A 124 -22.91 -0.90 -4.90
CA GLY A 124 -21.46 -1.06 -4.93
C GLY A 124 -20.92 -2.16 -4.01
N ARG A 125 -21.77 -3.11 -3.56
CA ARG A 125 -21.32 -4.23 -2.71
C ARG A 125 -20.97 -5.45 -3.53
N VAL A 126 -19.89 -6.10 -3.14
CA VAL A 126 -19.50 -7.42 -3.66
C VAL A 126 -20.30 -8.51 -2.95
N SER A 127 -20.88 -9.44 -3.72
CA SER A 127 -21.54 -10.63 -3.15
C SER A 127 -20.51 -11.66 -2.72
N VAL A 128 -20.62 -12.15 -1.48
CA VAL A 128 -19.78 -13.25 -0.97
C VAL A 128 -19.97 -14.51 -1.83
N GLU A 129 -21.18 -14.78 -2.28
CA GLU A 129 -21.48 -15.94 -3.14
C GLU A 129 -20.76 -15.86 -4.48
N GLU A 130 -20.70 -14.67 -5.11
CA GLU A 130 -19.98 -14.46 -6.37
C GLU A 130 -18.47 -14.61 -6.17
N VAL A 131 -17.92 -14.12 -5.06
CA VAL A 131 -16.51 -14.36 -4.72
C VAL A 131 -16.22 -15.85 -4.56
N MET A 132 -17.07 -16.57 -3.82
CA MET A 132 -16.90 -18.02 -3.61
C MET A 132 -16.97 -18.80 -4.92
N LYS A 133 -17.84 -18.42 -5.86
CA LYS A 133 -17.89 -19.02 -7.21
C LYS A 133 -16.64 -18.72 -8.04
N ALA A 134 -16.04 -17.54 -7.85
CA ALA A 134 -14.85 -17.12 -8.57
C ALA A 134 -13.57 -17.82 -8.08
N ILE A 135 -13.52 -18.27 -6.82
CA ILE A 135 -12.36 -18.98 -6.26
C ILE A 135 -12.22 -20.34 -6.93
N ARG A 136 -11.04 -20.62 -7.46
CA ARG A 136 -10.66 -21.90 -8.06
C ARG A 136 -9.83 -22.72 -7.07
N GLN A 137 -10.00 -24.04 -7.12
CA GLN A 137 -9.15 -24.99 -6.38
C GLN A 137 -7.77 -25.12 -7.02
#